data_a784892039097f4f30e39ae3c4c5d018
#
_entry.id   a784892039097f4f30e39ae3c4c5d018
#
_cell.length_a   1.000
_cell.length_b   1.000
_cell.length_c   1.000
_cell.angle_alpha   90.00
_cell.angle_beta   90.00
_cell.angle_gamma   90.00
#
_symmetry.space_group_name_H-M   'P 1'
#
loop_
_entity.id
_entity.type
_entity.pdbx_description
1 polymer ?
#
loop_
_entity_poly.entity_id
_entity_poly.type
_entity_poly.pdbx_seq_one_letter_code
_entity_poly.pdbx_strand_id
1 'polypeptide(L)'
;MAKQEVAVIYDRKKVAAKRGKGKVEVRVYISRTERKYISLGDVAPDELETFISSPKVCAIKKRCEQILAAMSVLDDKLSVEKFDSYYYETEDNPFAKSKGAVNFLLYMEQSIKQENIREGTRKHKICTLEAIRRFGQIKTTKDLTRENLVAFDQWLRDGTRSDVAINNYHKNFRIYTKRLASENVINVDPYDLVKFKRGKCKEREPLSEAELKKLRTIKLEGKLDKVRDLFVFAAYTGMAYCDVQSFNFDTMTEQQGTLYYIDGSRLKTGSK
;
A
#
# COMPACT_ATOMS: atom_id res chain seq x y z
N MET A 1 -3.58 20.27 -42.18
CA MET A 1 -3.43 19.62 -40.87
C MET A 1 -3.04 20.69 -39.85
N ALA A 2 -3.68 20.77 -38.70
CA ALA A 2 -3.31 21.72 -37.65
C ALA A 2 -1.93 21.31 -37.11
N LYS A 3 -0.99 22.25 -37.10
CA LYS A 3 0.39 22.00 -36.61
C LYS A 3 0.34 21.71 -35.12
N GLN A 4 0.66 20.47 -34.74
CA GLN A 4 0.81 20.09 -33.34
C GLN A 4 2.01 20.81 -32.76
N GLU A 5 1.89 21.34 -31.55
CA GLU A 5 2.92 22.15 -30.93
C GLU A 5 2.98 21.93 -29.41
N VAL A 6 4.19 21.85 -28.89
CA VAL A 6 4.47 21.85 -27.45
C VAL A 6 5.22 23.13 -27.10
N ALA A 7 4.65 23.95 -26.23
CA ALA A 7 5.24 25.21 -25.81
C ALA A 7 5.23 25.36 -24.29
N VAL A 8 6.30 25.94 -23.74
CA VAL A 8 6.30 26.38 -22.33
C VAL A 8 5.65 27.75 -22.26
N ILE A 9 4.68 27.90 -21.36
CA ILE A 9 3.94 29.15 -21.16
C ILE A 9 4.12 29.59 -19.72
N TYR A 10 4.37 30.87 -19.55
CA TYR A 10 4.45 31.52 -18.25
C TYR A 10 3.20 32.39 -18.00
N ASP A 11 2.69 32.32 -16.78
CA ASP A 11 1.62 33.17 -16.23
C ASP A 11 0.42 33.37 -17.17
N ARG A 12 -0.12 32.30 -17.74
CA ARG A 12 -1.30 32.33 -18.62
C ARG A 12 -2.50 33.06 -18.00
N LYS A 13 -2.62 33.06 -16.68
CA LYS A 13 -3.73 33.75 -15.96
C LYS A 13 -3.41 35.17 -15.54
N LYS A 14 -2.24 35.70 -15.90
CA LYS A 14 -1.76 37.08 -15.59
C LYS A 14 -1.82 37.41 -14.09
N VAL A 15 -1.36 36.50 -13.25
CA VAL A 15 -1.41 36.62 -11.78
C VAL A 15 -0.04 36.99 -11.19
N ALA A 16 1.05 36.86 -11.96
CA ALA A 16 2.42 37.15 -11.52
C ALA A 16 2.61 38.57 -11.00
N ALA A 17 2.00 39.55 -11.64
CA ALA A 17 2.05 40.94 -11.21
C ALA A 17 1.47 41.20 -9.81
N LYS A 18 0.50 40.36 -9.36
CA LYS A 18 -0.13 40.49 -8.03
C LYS A 18 0.52 39.62 -6.97
N ARG A 19 1.11 38.48 -7.35
CA ARG A 19 1.62 37.46 -6.43
C ARG A 19 3.16 37.38 -6.40
N GLY A 20 3.86 38.13 -7.22
CA GLY A 20 5.30 38.06 -7.39
C GLY A 20 5.79 36.77 -8.08
N LYS A 21 4.91 35.79 -8.31
CA LYS A 21 5.20 34.52 -8.98
C LYS A 21 4.12 34.16 -9.98
N GLY A 22 4.52 33.67 -11.14
CA GLY A 22 3.64 33.19 -12.19
C GLY A 22 3.78 31.68 -12.39
N LYS A 23 2.71 31.07 -12.87
CA LYS A 23 2.65 29.64 -13.12
C LYS A 23 3.34 29.29 -14.43
N VAL A 24 4.29 28.36 -14.39
CA VAL A 24 4.92 27.77 -15.58
C VAL A 24 4.15 26.49 -15.95
N GLU A 25 3.68 26.42 -17.20
CA GLU A 25 2.93 25.29 -17.72
C GLU A 25 3.50 24.86 -19.08
N VAL A 26 3.51 23.56 -19.36
CA VAL A 26 3.70 23.04 -20.72
C VAL A 26 2.35 22.95 -21.40
N ARG A 27 2.16 23.72 -22.46
CA ARG A 27 0.99 23.63 -23.33
C ARG A 27 1.25 22.59 -24.42
N VAL A 28 0.41 21.58 -24.47
CA VAL A 28 0.35 20.60 -25.55
C VAL A 28 -0.87 20.94 -26.42
N TYR A 29 -0.63 21.38 -27.66
CA TYR A 29 -1.68 21.69 -28.63
C TYR A 29 -1.94 20.44 -29.48
N ILE A 30 -3.10 19.83 -29.31
CA ILE A 30 -3.49 18.60 -29.99
C ILE A 30 -4.37 18.92 -31.21
N SER A 31 -5.39 19.75 -31.03
CA SER A 31 -6.30 20.20 -32.09
C SER A 31 -6.85 21.63 -31.83
N ARG A 32 -7.66 22.14 -32.73
CA ARG A 32 -8.30 23.45 -32.53
C ARG A 32 -9.12 23.55 -31.24
N THR A 33 -9.75 22.47 -30.84
CA THR A 33 -10.64 22.40 -29.68
C THR A 33 -9.93 21.77 -28.45
N GLU A 34 -8.83 21.06 -28.65
CA GLU A 34 -8.19 20.25 -27.58
C GLU A 34 -6.77 20.71 -27.27
N ARG A 35 -6.55 21.09 -26.04
CA ARG A 35 -5.25 21.51 -25.48
C ARG A 35 -5.10 20.99 -24.08
N LYS A 36 -3.90 20.52 -23.78
CA LYS A 36 -3.53 20.11 -22.43
C LYS A 36 -2.52 21.08 -21.84
N TYR A 37 -2.65 21.35 -20.54
CA TYR A 37 -1.71 22.18 -19.78
C TYR A 37 -1.16 21.35 -18.63
N ILE A 38 0.17 21.18 -18.60
CA ILE A 38 0.88 20.44 -17.57
C ILE A 38 1.59 21.45 -16.69
N SER A 39 1.20 21.54 -15.42
CA SER A 39 1.80 22.48 -14.48
C SER A 39 3.17 21.99 -14.03
N LEU A 40 4.16 22.90 -14.07
CA LEU A 40 5.53 22.64 -13.64
C LEU A 40 5.87 23.28 -12.28
N GLY A 41 5.17 24.35 -11.91
CA GLY A 41 5.37 25.09 -10.66
C GLY A 41 5.12 26.59 -10.82
N ASP A 42 5.23 27.31 -9.72
CA ASP A 42 5.13 28.78 -9.68
C ASP A 42 6.54 29.36 -9.52
N VAL A 43 6.93 30.27 -10.41
CA VAL A 43 8.29 30.81 -10.52
C VAL A 43 8.25 32.35 -10.57
N ALA A 44 9.22 33.00 -9.98
CA ALA A 44 9.38 34.44 -10.08
C ALA A 44 9.92 34.83 -11.49
N PRO A 45 9.59 36.02 -12.01
CA PRO A 45 9.99 36.43 -13.36
C PRO A 45 11.50 36.41 -13.61
N ASP A 46 12.30 36.72 -12.61
CA ASP A 46 13.76 36.74 -12.63
C ASP A 46 14.40 35.34 -12.69
N GLU A 47 13.71 34.32 -12.16
CA GLU A 47 14.16 32.92 -12.17
C GLU A 47 13.66 32.15 -13.41
N LEU A 48 12.82 32.75 -14.24
CA LEU A 48 12.06 32.07 -15.31
C LEU A 48 12.98 31.40 -16.35
N GLU A 49 14.00 32.10 -16.85
CA GLU A 49 14.90 31.56 -17.88
C GLU A 49 15.68 30.35 -17.38
N THR A 50 16.19 30.45 -16.14
CA THR A 50 16.92 29.34 -15.48
C THR A 50 16.00 28.14 -15.26
N PHE A 51 14.75 28.38 -14.85
CA PHE A 51 13.79 27.32 -14.62
C PHE A 51 13.38 26.62 -15.94
N ILE A 52 13.11 27.37 -17.01
CA ILE A 52 12.75 26.80 -18.32
C ILE A 52 13.89 25.96 -18.91
N SER A 53 15.14 26.40 -18.69
CA SER A 53 16.34 25.70 -19.16
C SER A 53 16.70 24.49 -18.30
N SER A 54 16.00 24.26 -17.20
CA SER A 54 16.30 23.15 -16.31
C SER A 54 16.12 21.77 -16.99
N PRO A 55 16.97 20.78 -16.67
CA PRO A 55 16.89 19.44 -17.25
C PRO A 55 15.49 18.80 -17.11
N LYS A 56 14.83 19.09 -15.98
CA LYS A 56 13.49 18.60 -15.69
C LYS A 56 12.43 19.14 -16.68
N VAL A 57 12.44 20.43 -16.95
CA VAL A 57 11.49 21.06 -17.88
C VAL A 57 11.76 20.60 -19.31
N CYS A 58 13.04 20.54 -19.70
CA CYS A 58 13.44 20.04 -21.01
C CYS A 58 13.02 18.57 -21.22
N ALA A 59 13.19 17.70 -20.22
CA ALA A 59 12.76 16.31 -20.29
C ALA A 59 11.24 16.18 -20.47
N ILE A 60 10.45 16.94 -19.70
CA ILE A 60 8.98 16.94 -19.81
C ILE A 60 8.54 17.44 -21.20
N LYS A 61 9.13 18.51 -21.69
CA LYS A 61 8.83 19.05 -23.04
C LYS A 61 9.11 18.00 -24.10
N LYS A 62 10.32 17.42 -24.11
CA LYS A 62 10.73 16.38 -25.05
C LYS A 62 9.81 15.15 -25.01
N ARG A 63 9.40 14.73 -23.82
CA ARG A 63 8.44 13.62 -23.64
C ARG A 63 7.10 13.96 -24.28
N CYS A 64 6.55 15.16 -24.08
CA CYS A 64 5.30 15.58 -24.71
C CYS A 64 5.40 15.59 -26.25
N GLU A 65 6.52 16.03 -26.80
CA GLU A 65 6.79 16.02 -28.25
C GLU A 65 6.84 14.60 -28.79
N GLN A 66 7.48 13.67 -28.08
CA GLN A 66 7.56 12.24 -28.44
C GLN A 66 6.17 11.59 -28.45
N ILE A 67 5.35 11.88 -27.43
CA ILE A 67 3.99 11.36 -27.34
C ILE A 67 3.12 11.86 -28.48
N LEU A 68 3.18 13.17 -28.78
CA LEU A 68 2.43 13.73 -29.93
C LEU A 68 2.86 13.12 -31.26
N ALA A 69 4.17 12.89 -31.45
CA ALA A 69 4.69 12.24 -32.64
C ALA A 69 4.19 10.78 -32.75
N ALA A 70 4.22 10.02 -31.63
CA ALA A 70 3.70 8.66 -31.60
C ALA A 70 2.19 8.61 -31.87
N MET A 71 1.40 9.48 -31.25
CA MET A 71 -0.05 9.57 -31.49
C MET A 71 -0.39 9.90 -32.94
N SER A 72 0.38 10.75 -33.58
CA SER A 72 0.13 11.12 -35.00
C SER A 72 0.36 9.95 -35.96
N VAL A 73 1.11 8.93 -35.55
CA VAL A 73 1.39 7.74 -36.37
C VAL A 73 0.45 6.58 -36.03
N LEU A 74 0.07 6.44 -34.76
CA LEU A 74 -0.63 5.26 -34.26
C LEU A 74 -2.15 5.45 -34.14
N ASP A 75 -2.63 6.70 -34.07
CA ASP A 75 -4.02 7.00 -33.77
C ASP A 75 -4.72 7.77 -34.90
N ASP A 76 -5.88 7.26 -35.33
CA ASP A 76 -6.73 7.92 -36.33
C ASP A 76 -7.40 9.20 -35.78
N LYS A 77 -7.61 9.27 -34.46
CA LYS A 77 -8.25 10.40 -33.80
C LYS A 77 -7.44 10.86 -32.59
N LEU A 78 -6.92 12.07 -32.68
CA LEU A 78 -6.14 12.70 -31.62
C LEU A 78 -7.06 13.34 -30.59
N SER A 79 -6.88 13.00 -29.30
CA SER A 79 -7.64 13.57 -28.18
C SER A 79 -6.76 13.77 -26.94
N VAL A 80 -7.21 14.67 -26.03
CA VAL A 80 -6.55 14.88 -24.73
C VAL A 80 -6.54 13.60 -23.91
N GLU A 81 -7.61 12.81 -23.97
CA GLU A 81 -7.71 11.54 -23.23
C GLU A 81 -6.64 10.53 -23.66
N LYS A 82 -6.43 10.41 -24.98
CA LYS A 82 -5.36 9.57 -25.52
C LYS A 82 -3.97 10.10 -25.16
N PHE A 83 -3.75 11.41 -25.28
CA PHE A 83 -2.50 12.02 -24.84
C PHE A 83 -2.22 11.71 -23.36
N ASP A 84 -3.23 11.84 -22.52
CA ASP A 84 -3.10 11.54 -21.10
C ASP A 84 -2.78 10.06 -20.84
N SER A 85 -3.35 9.15 -21.62
CA SER A 85 -3.02 7.71 -21.51
C SER A 85 -1.55 7.44 -21.77
N TYR A 86 -0.97 8.02 -22.83
CA TYR A 86 0.46 7.87 -23.14
C TYR A 86 1.37 8.66 -22.19
N TYR A 87 0.95 9.86 -21.77
CA TYR A 87 1.77 10.71 -20.90
C TYR A 87 1.96 10.12 -19.49
N TYR A 88 0.90 9.50 -18.95
CA TYR A 88 0.91 8.88 -17.63
C TYR A 88 1.24 7.38 -17.67
N GLU A 89 1.43 6.81 -18.83
CA GLU A 89 1.92 5.45 -19.03
C GLU A 89 3.44 5.41 -18.80
N THR A 90 3.84 5.07 -17.57
CA THR A 90 5.23 4.81 -17.23
C THR A 90 5.38 3.35 -16.88
N GLU A 91 6.45 2.70 -17.34
CA GLU A 91 6.77 1.31 -16.98
C GLU A 91 6.91 1.13 -15.47
N ASP A 92 7.38 2.18 -14.78
CA ASP A 92 7.61 2.18 -13.34
C ASP A 92 6.34 2.40 -12.49
N ASN A 93 5.28 2.96 -13.06
CA ASN A 93 4.01 3.17 -12.35
C ASN A 93 2.81 3.06 -13.28
N PRO A 94 2.31 1.85 -13.54
CA PRO A 94 1.14 1.62 -14.39
C PRO A 94 -0.14 2.28 -13.85
N PHE A 95 -0.11 2.79 -12.60
CA PHE A 95 -1.24 3.48 -11.95
C PHE A 95 -1.13 5.00 -11.98
N ALA A 96 0.00 5.57 -12.44
CA ALA A 96 0.17 7.01 -12.62
C ALA A 96 -0.67 7.57 -13.79
N LYS A 97 -1.62 6.79 -14.31
CA LYS A 97 -2.59 7.22 -15.32
C LYS A 97 -3.55 8.22 -14.70
N SER A 98 -3.30 9.48 -14.95
CA SER A 98 -4.20 10.61 -14.74
C SER A 98 -4.67 10.86 -13.28
N LYS A 99 -5.05 12.10 -12.96
CA LYS A 99 -6.02 12.41 -11.90
C LYS A 99 -7.40 11.75 -12.15
N GLY A 100 -7.47 10.77 -13.03
CA GLY A 100 -8.57 9.83 -13.24
C GLY A 100 -8.59 8.76 -12.16
N ALA A 101 -9.72 8.12 -12.01
CA ALA A 101 -9.90 7.04 -11.04
C ALA A 101 -8.97 5.85 -11.34
N VAL A 102 -7.97 5.62 -10.50
CA VAL A 102 -7.15 4.41 -10.55
C VAL A 102 -7.96 3.25 -9.97
N ASN A 103 -7.87 2.08 -10.58
CA ASN A 103 -8.49 0.88 -10.01
C ASN A 103 -7.76 0.48 -8.73
N PHE A 104 -8.37 0.80 -7.59
CA PHE A 104 -7.78 0.56 -6.28
C PHE A 104 -7.57 -0.92 -5.96
N LEU A 105 -8.51 -1.77 -6.36
CA LEU A 105 -8.42 -3.22 -6.09
C LEU A 105 -7.23 -3.84 -6.83
N LEU A 106 -7.03 -3.44 -8.08
CA LEU A 106 -5.90 -3.90 -8.88
C LEU A 106 -4.56 -3.37 -8.33
N TYR A 107 -4.51 -2.09 -7.95
CA TYR A 107 -3.36 -1.48 -7.29
C TYR A 107 -2.96 -2.24 -6.02
N MET A 108 -3.93 -2.50 -5.13
CA MET A 108 -3.69 -3.24 -3.90
C MET A 108 -3.21 -4.67 -4.16
N GLU A 109 -3.82 -5.37 -5.13
CA GLU A 109 -3.43 -6.73 -5.51
C GLU A 109 -1.99 -6.79 -6.01
N GLN A 110 -1.61 -5.90 -6.92
CA GLN A 110 -0.24 -5.87 -7.47
C GLN A 110 0.78 -5.45 -6.40
N SER A 111 0.44 -4.48 -5.55
CA SER A 111 1.28 -4.09 -4.42
C SER A 111 1.55 -5.27 -3.48
N ILE A 112 0.52 -6.07 -3.14
CA ILE A 112 0.69 -7.26 -2.29
C ILE A 112 1.63 -8.30 -2.94
N LYS A 113 1.54 -8.48 -4.26
CA LYS A 113 2.40 -9.42 -5.00
C LYS A 113 3.88 -8.98 -5.00
N GLN A 114 4.13 -7.68 -5.12
CA GLN A 114 5.48 -7.11 -5.17
C GLN A 114 6.15 -6.96 -3.80
N GLU A 115 5.37 -6.90 -2.72
CA GLU A 115 5.92 -6.72 -1.38
C GLU A 115 6.73 -7.93 -0.92
N ASN A 116 7.96 -7.67 -0.42
CA ASN A 116 8.77 -8.69 0.24
C ASN A 116 8.30 -8.86 1.70
N ILE A 117 7.26 -9.66 1.90
CA ILE A 117 6.62 -9.91 3.19
C ILE A 117 6.44 -11.41 3.42
N ARG A 118 6.41 -11.80 4.70
CA ARG A 118 6.15 -13.20 5.08
C ARG A 118 4.77 -13.66 4.62
N GLU A 119 4.66 -14.93 4.27
CA GLU A 119 3.44 -15.54 3.73
C GLU A 119 2.21 -15.34 4.65
N GLY A 120 2.37 -15.44 5.97
CA GLY A 120 1.29 -15.15 6.92
C GLY A 120 0.78 -13.71 6.82
N THR A 121 1.68 -12.72 6.65
CA THR A 121 1.32 -11.32 6.45
C THR A 121 0.61 -11.13 5.10
N ARG A 122 1.11 -11.78 4.05
CA ARG A 122 0.50 -11.78 2.71
C ARG A 122 -0.93 -12.28 2.75
N LYS A 123 -1.20 -13.41 3.41
CA LYS A 123 -2.55 -13.98 3.58
C LYS A 123 -3.50 -12.99 4.25
N HIS A 124 -3.09 -12.30 5.31
CA HIS A 124 -3.92 -11.29 5.97
C HIS A 124 -4.25 -10.09 5.06
N LYS A 125 -3.29 -9.65 4.24
CA LYS A 125 -3.54 -8.57 3.27
C LYS A 125 -4.48 -9.01 2.16
N ILE A 126 -4.33 -10.24 1.65
CA ILE A 126 -5.25 -10.83 0.67
C ILE A 126 -6.66 -10.94 1.25
N CYS A 127 -6.82 -11.41 2.50
CA CYS A 127 -8.12 -11.43 3.17
C CYS A 127 -8.76 -10.04 3.24
N THR A 128 -7.95 -9.00 3.45
CA THR A 128 -8.43 -7.61 3.45
C THR A 128 -8.91 -7.19 2.05
N LEU A 129 -8.14 -7.49 1.02
CA LEU A 129 -8.52 -7.21 -0.37
C LEU A 129 -9.83 -7.91 -0.76
N GLU A 130 -9.98 -9.18 -0.39
CA GLU A 130 -11.22 -9.94 -0.64
C GLU A 130 -12.42 -9.37 0.13
N ALA A 131 -12.22 -8.88 1.34
CA ALA A 131 -13.28 -8.21 2.09
C ALA A 131 -13.74 -6.92 1.39
N ILE A 132 -12.80 -6.10 0.87
CA ILE A 132 -13.13 -4.89 0.11
C ILE A 132 -13.85 -5.24 -1.20
N ARG A 133 -13.43 -6.31 -1.89
CA ARG A 133 -14.12 -6.82 -3.10
C ARG A 133 -15.57 -7.22 -2.81
N ARG A 134 -15.81 -7.96 -1.71
CA ARG A 134 -17.16 -8.40 -1.30
C ARG A 134 -18.04 -7.23 -0.88
N PHE A 135 -17.48 -6.21 -0.24
CA PHE A 135 -18.18 -4.98 0.09
C PHE A 135 -18.67 -4.25 -1.17
N GLY A 136 -17.89 -4.23 -2.24
CA GLY A 136 -18.28 -3.84 -3.59
C GLY A 136 -18.41 -2.34 -3.86
N GLN A 137 -18.39 -1.48 -2.84
CA GLN A 137 -18.54 -0.03 -3.00
C GLN A 137 -17.20 0.70 -3.23
N ILE A 138 -16.08 0.03 -2.99
CA ILE A 138 -14.73 0.60 -3.17
C ILE A 138 -14.03 -0.15 -4.29
N LYS A 139 -14.00 0.44 -5.49
CA LYS A 139 -13.38 -0.12 -6.69
C LYS A 139 -12.23 0.73 -7.19
N THR A 140 -12.35 2.04 -7.08
CA THR A 140 -11.42 3.03 -7.61
C THR A 140 -10.94 3.97 -6.52
N THR A 141 -9.91 4.76 -6.81
CA THR A 141 -9.40 5.79 -5.87
C THR A 141 -10.41 6.89 -5.59
N LYS A 142 -11.42 7.10 -6.45
CA LYS A 142 -12.52 8.05 -6.20
C LYS A 142 -13.46 7.57 -5.10
N ASP A 143 -13.55 6.26 -4.93
CA ASP A 143 -14.41 5.64 -3.92
C ASP A 143 -13.78 5.64 -2.52
N LEU A 144 -12.50 6.08 -2.42
CA LEU A 144 -11.77 6.19 -1.16
C LEU A 144 -12.20 7.46 -0.39
N THR A 145 -13.47 7.49 0.00
CA THR A 145 -14.08 8.59 0.76
C THR A 145 -14.28 8.20 2.23
N ARG A 146 -14.48 9.22 3.07
CA ARG A 146 -14.82 9.03 4.49
C ARG A 146 -16.10 8.18 4.63
N GLU A 147 -17.11 8.48 3.83
CA GLU A 147 -18.42 7.82 3.83
C GLU A 147 -18.29 6.33 3.52
N ASN A 148 -17.56 5.98 2.47
CA ASN A 148 -17.32 4.59 2.10
C ASN A 148 -16.48 3.82 3.13
N LEU A 149 -15.55 4.48 3.82
CA LEU A 149 -14.81 3.86 4.93
C LEU A 149 -15.72 3.56 6.13
N VAL A 150 -16.62 4.48 6.47
CA VAL A 150 -17.60 4.29 7.55
C VAL A 150 -18.57 3.16 7.18
N ALA A 151 -19.06 3.14 5.94
CA ALA A 151 -19.91 2.07 5.44
C ALA A 151 -19.19 0.71 5.44
N PHE A 152 -17.90 0.68 5.11
CA PHE A 152 -17.08 -0.54 5.17
C PHE A 152 -16.91 -1.04 6.62
N ASP A 153 -16.66 -0.14 7.60
CA ASP A 153 -16.59 -0.49 9.02
C ASP A 153 -17.92 -1.12 9.48
N GLN A 154 -19.05 -0.50 9.12
CA GLN A 154 -20.37 -1.01 9.47
C GLN A 154 -20.61 -2.39 8.84
N TRP A 155 -20.32 -2.56 7.56
CA TRP A 155 -20.43 -3.85 6.88
C TRP A 155 -19.55 -4.96 7.52
N LEU A 156 -18.37 -4.58 8.01
CA LEU A 156 -17.52 -5.51 8.77
C LEU A 156 -18.15 -5.91 10.11
N ARG A 157 -18.85 -4.97 10.78
CA ARG A 157 -19.52 -5.19 12.10
C ARG A 157 -20.80 -6.00 12.00
N ASP A 158 -21.51 -5.88 10.90
CA ASP A 158 -22.75 -6.65 10.64
C ASP A 158 -22.48 -8.16 10.52
N GLY A 159 -21.21 -8.55 10.39
CA GLY A 159 -20.79 -9.95 10.43
C GLY A 159 -20.38 -10.42 11.83
N THR A 160 -19.98 -11.68 11.94
CA THR A 160 -19.55 -12.31 13.20
C THR A 160 -18.10 -11.97 13.62
N ARG A 161 -17.52 -10.90 13.08
CA ARG A 161 -16.11 -10.55 13.29
C ARG A 161 -15.91 -9.86 14.64
N SER A 162 -14.80 -10.18 15.30
CA SER A 162 -14.39 -9.47 16.51
C SER A 162 -13.86 -8.08 16.17
N ASP A 163 -13.98 -7.12 17.11
CA ASP A 163 -13.41 -5.76 16.96
C ASP A 163 -11.92 -5.78 16.60
N VAL A 164 -11.16 -6.73 17.16
CA VAL A 164 -9.72 -6.89 16.86
C VAL A 164 -9.52 -7.29 15.40
N ALA A 165 -10.34 -8.19 14.86
CA ALA A 165 -10.29 -8.58 13.46
C ALA A 165 -10.63 -7.40 12.55
N ILE A 166 -11.68 -6.64 12.88
CA ILE A 166 -12.09 -5.42 12.14
C ILE A 166 -10.95 -4.40 12.12
N ASN A 167 -10.32 -4.16 13.25
CA ASN A 167 -9.18 -3.26 13.34
C ASN A 167 -8.00 -3.72 12.46
N ASN A 168 -7.76 -5.02 12.32
CA ASN A 168 -6.74 -5.55 11.42
C ASN A 168 -7.07 -5.33 9.94
N TYR A 169 -8.35 -5.41 9.54
CA TYR A 169 -8.78 -5.03 8.19
C TYR A 169 -8.46 -3.55 7.91
N HIS A 170 -8.85 -2.66 8.80
CA HIS A 170 -8.55 -1.23 8.65
C HIS A 170 -7.03 -0.94 8.64
N LYS A 171 -6.27 -1.59 9.51
CA LYS A 171 -4.80 -1.46 9.55
C LYS A 171 -4.17 -1.83 8.20
N ASN A 172 -4.56 -2.96 7.62
CA ASN A 172 -4.04 -3.40 6.33
C ASN A 172 -4.50 -2.49 5.19
N PHE A 173 -5.75 -2.05 5.19
CA PHE A 173 -6.29 -1.15 4.19
C PHE A 173 -5.57 0.21 4.21
N ARG A 174 -5.37 0.79 5.39
CA ARG A 174 -4.71 2.09 5.56
C ARG A 174 -3.29 2.14 5.01
N ILE A 175 -2.56 1.03 4.98
CA ILE A 175 -1.22 0.98 4.38
C ILE A 175 -1.27 1.46 2.92
N TYR A 176 -2.26 1.02 2.17
CA TYR A 176 -2.39 1.33 0.73
C TYR A 176 -2.98 2.72 0.48
N THR A 177 -3.96 3.16 1.26
CA THR A 177 -4.48 4.53 1.14
C THR A 177 -3.43 5.57 1.49
N LYS A 178 -2.64 5.34 2.55
CA LYS A 178 -1.53 6.20 2.93
C LYS A 178 -0.44 6.24 1.85
N ARG A 179 -0.13 5.10 1.21
CA ARG A 179 0.82 5.04 0.09
C ARG A 179 0.33 5.86 -1.10
N LEU A 180 -0.94 5.70 -1.50
CA LEU A 180 -1.55 6.50 -2.57
C LEU A 180 -1.54 8.00 -2.27
N ALA A 181 -1.74 8.40 -1.01
CA ALA A 181 -1.63 9.80 -0.60
C ALA A 181 -0.18 10.30 -0.68
N SER A 182 0.80 9.51 -0.26
CA SER A 182 2.23 9.87 -0.35
C SER A 182 2.72 9.96 -1.81
N GLU A 183 2.15 9.19 -2.71
CA GLU A 183 2.41 9.21 -4.15
C GLU A 183 1.60 10.30 -4.89
N ASN A 184 0.81 11.11 -4.18
CA ASN A 184 -0.07 12.15 -4.72
C ASN A 184 -1.11 11.62 -5.74
N VAL A 185 -1.47 10.34 -5.65
CA VAL A 185 -2.55 9.74 -6.44
C VAL A 185 -3.92 10.15 -5.89
N ILE A 186 -4.02 10.27 -4.56
CA ILE A 186 -5.15 10.87 -3.85
C ILE A 186 -4.66 12.09 -3.06
N ASN A 187 -5.53 13.08 -2.86
CA ASN A 187 -5.14 14.33 -2.21
C ASN A 187 -4.94 14.19 -0.69
N VAL A 188 -5.74 13.33 -0.06
CA VAL A 188 -5.75 13.12 1.40
C VAL A 188 -5.98 11.64 1.68
N ASP A 189 -5.29 11.08 2.68
CA ASP A 189 -5.62 9.74 3.18
C ASP A 189 -7.00 9.78 3.86
N PRO A 190 -8.02 9.06 3.37
CA PRO A 190 -9.36 9.11 3.95
C PRO A 190 -9.39 8.63 5.42
N TYR A 191 -8.40 7.88 5.86
CA TYR A 191 -8.24 7.50 7.27
C TYR A 191 -7.82 8.66 8.19
N ASP A 192 -7.33 9.77 7.66
CA ASP A 192 -7.05 10.97 8.46
C ASP A 192 -8.34 11.74 8.78
N LEU A 193 -9.42 11.47 8.05
CA LEU A 193 -10.74 12.09 8.22
C LEU A 193 -11.66 11.28 9.16
N VAL A 194 -11.25 10.07 9.59
CA VAL A 194 -12.10 9.18 10.41
C VAL A 194 -11.27 8.42 11.45
N LYS A 195 -11.84 8.22 12.63
CA LYS A 195 -11.24 7.40 13.70
C LYS A 195 -12.16 6.24 14.00
N PHE A 196 -11.66 5.02 13.83
CA PHE A 196 -12.39 3.81 14.21
C PHE A 196 -12.04 3.38 15.63
N LYS A 197 -13.04 2.82 16.33
CA LYS A 197 -12.86 2.26 17.68
C LYS A 197 -11.96 1.03 17.60
N ARG A 198 -10.87 1.04 18.35
CA ARG A 198 -9.99 -0.14 18.48
C ARG A 198 -10.63 -1.12 19.45
N GLY A 199 -10.73 -2.38 19.02
CA GLY A 199 -11.15 -3.46 19.89
C GLY A 199 -10.08 -3.78 20.94
N LYS A 200 -10.54 -4.21 22.12
CA LYS A 200 -9.66 -4.81 23.13
C LYS A 200 -9.56 -6.31 22.90
N CYS A 201 -8.36 -6.86 23.00
CA CYS A 201 -8.17 -8.29 23.01
C CYS A 201 -8.79 -8.86 24.29
N LYS A 202 -9.52 -9.98 24.19
CA LYS A 202 -9.95 -10.69 25.40
C LYS A 202 -8.72 -11.15 26.14
N GLU A 203 -8.67 -10.90 27.44
CA GLU A 203 -7.65 -11.50 28.31
C GLU A 203 -7.78 -13.01 28.25
N ARG A 204 -6.67 -13.67 28.13
CA ARG A 204 -6.60 -15.13 28.18
C ARG A 204 -6.15 -15.53 29.56
N GLU A 205 -6.89 -16.41 30.19
CA GLU A 205 -6.47 -17.01 31.45
C GLU A 205 -5.33 -18.01 31.14
N PRO A 206 -4.13 -17.82 31.72
CA PRO A 206 -3.05 -18.78 31.58
C PRO A 206 -3.37 -20.00 32.43
N LEU A 207 -2.82 -21.16 32.04
CA LEU A 207 -2.87 -22.33 32.90
C LEU A 207 -2.06 -22.07 34.18
N SER A 208 -2.62 -22.48 35.31
CA SER A 208 -1.89 -22.49 36.56
C SER A 208 -0.80 -23.59 36.56
N GLU A 209 0.19 -23.48 37.44
CA GLU A 209 1.24 -24.45 37.55
C GLU A 209 0.69 -25.85 37.90
N ALA A 210 -0.37 -25.91 38.73
CA ALA A 210 -1.01 -27.18 39.10
C ALA A 210 -1.68 -27.85 37.88
N GLU A 211 -2.34 -27.06 37.02
CA GLU A 211 -2.97 -27.54 35.78
C GLU A 211 -1.91 -28.00 34.78
N LEU A 212 -0.80 -27.28 34.67
CA LEU A 212 0.31 -27.65 33.78
C LEU A 212 0.97 -28.95 34.25
N LYS A 213 1.17 -29.13 35.57
CA LYS A 213 1.66 -30.40 36.16
C LYS A 213 0.68 -31.55 35.90
N LYS A 214 -0.62 -31.31 36.07
CA LYS A 214 -1.66 -32.30 35.78
C LYS A 214 -1.65 -32.68 34.30
N LEU A 215 -1.56 -31.70 33.40
CA LEU A 215 -1.48 -31.95 31.97
C LEU A 215 -0.27 -32.83 31.60
N ARG A 216 0.89 -32.58 32.23
CA ARG A 216 2.12 -33.35 32.01
C ARG A 216 1.96 -34.83 32.34
N THR A 217 1.12 -35.17 33.34
CA THR A 217 0.97 -36.56 33.86
C THR A 217 -0.20 -37.31 33.21
N ILE A 218 -1.11 -36.63 32.50
CA ILE A 218 -2.23 -37.29 31.85
C ILE A 218 -1.72 -38.18 30.72
N LYS A 219 -2.18 -39.44 30.72
CA LYS A 219 -1.96 -40.36 29.61
C LYS A 219 -2.99 -40.11 28.53
N LEU A 220 -2.52 -39.79 27.34
CA LEU A 220 -3.33 -39.58 26.15
C LEU A 220 -2.93 -40.58 25.07
N GLU A 221 -3.81 -40.83 24.11
CA GLU A 221 -3.53 -41.80 23.06
C GLU A 221 -3.16 -41.12 21.73
N GLY A 222 -2.24 -41.78 21.00
CA GLY A 222 -1.87 -41.44 19.64
C GLY A 222 -1.31 -40.02 19.45
N LYS A 223 -1.96 -39.23 18.59
CA LYS A 223 -1.50 -37.87 18.25
C LYS A 223 -1.61 -36.91 19.44
N LEU A 224 -2.60 -37.09 20.31
CA LEU A 224 -2.83 -36.16 21.44
C LEU A 224 -1.70 -36.24 22.48
N ASP A 225 -1.11 -37.41 22.67
CA ASP A 225 0.03 -37.57 23.55
C ASP A 225 1.24 -36.72 23.10
N LYS A 226 1.56 -36.81 21.82
CA LYS A 226 2.62 -35.96 21.20
C LYS A 226 2.31 -34.45 21.27
N VAL A 227 1.08 -34.06 21.03
CA VAL A 227 0.66 -32.66 21.11
C VAL A 227 0.78 -32.12 22.53
N ARG A 228 0.40 -32.93 23.55
CA ARG A 228 0.59 -32.61 24.95
C ARG A 228 2.06 -32.39 25.28
N ASP A 229 2.95 -33.28 24.86
CA ASP A 229 4.38 -33.18 25.14
C ASP A 229 4.98 -31.91 24.51
N LEU A 230 4.64 -31.62 23.25
CA LEU A 230 5.07 -30.40 22.60
C LEU A 230 4.53 -29.15 23.29
N PHE A 231 3.28 -29.17 23.75
CA PHE A 231 2.65 -28.04 24.46
C PHE A 231 3.36 -27.82 25.82
N VAL A 232 3.58 -28.89 26.57
CA VAL A 232 4.30 -28.86 27.89
C VAL A 232 5.72 -28.33 27.68
N PHE A 233 6.44 -28.84 26.69
CA PHE A 233 7.77 -28.35 26.33
C PHE A 233 7.75 -26.85 26.00
N ALA A 234 6.82 -26.40 25.16
CA ALA A 234 6.68 -25.00 24.83
C ALA A 234 6.36 -24.13 26.07
N ALA A 235 5.52 -24.64 26.98
CA ALA A 235 5.14 -23.90 28.17
C ALA A 235 6.34 -23.74 29.15
N TYR A 236 7.19 -24.73 29.29
CA TYR A 236 8.38 -24.67 30.19
C TYR A 236 9.54 -23.89 29.56
N THR A 237 9.71 -23.94 28.24
CA THR A 237 10.82 -23.28 27.55
C THR A 237 10.48 -21.85 27.09
N GLY A 238 9.20 -21.46 27.07
CA GLY A 238 8.75 -20.20 26.51
C GLY A 238 8.86 -20.10 24.97
N MET A 239 9.19 -21.21 24.31
CA MET A 239 9.32 -21.25 22.85
C MET A 239 7.97 -21.09 22.16
N ALA A 240 7.95 -20.33 21.04
CA ALA A 240 6.75 -20.25 20.23
C ALA A 240 6.57 -21.54 19.41
N TYR A 241 5.34 -21.82 18.97
CA TYR A 241 5.02 -23.04 18.22
C TYR A 241 5.92 -23.26 17.00
N CYS A 242 6.23 -22.23 16.24
CA CYS A 242 7.13 -22.33 15.08
C CYS A 242 8.57 -22.70 15.48
N ASP A 243 9.02 -22.24 16.64
CA ASP A 243 10.36 -22.53 17.16
C ASP A 243 10.42 -23.96 17.68
N VAL A 244 9.36 -24.42 18.37
CA VAL A 244 9.24 -25.84 18.81
C VAL A 244 9.18 -26.79 17.62
N GLN A 245 8.49 -26.43 16.55
CA GLN A 245 8.36 -27.24 15.34
C GLN A 245 9.70 -27.44 14.62
N SER A 246 10.61 -26.47 14.71
CA SER A 246 11.96 -26.52 14.12
C SER A 246 13.04 -26.93 15.11
N PHE A 247 12.66 -27.17 16.36
CA PHE A 247 13.61 -27.53 17.42
C PHE A 247 14.28 -28.86 17.13
N ASN A 248 15.61 -28.86 17.17
CA ASN A 248 16.44 -30.06 17.09
C ASN A 248 17.33 -30.08 18.31
N PHE A 249 17.17 -31.15 19.14
CA PHE A 249 17.88 -31.28 20.38
C PHE A 249 19.41 -31.30 20.18
N ASP A 250 19.90 -32.05 19.21
CA ASP A 250 21.33 -32.25 18.98
C ASP A 250 22.08 -30.99 18.54
N THR A 251 21.39 -30.09 17.82
CA THR A 251 22.01 -28.89 17.26
C THR A 251 21.65 -27.59 18.00
N MET A 252 20.61 -27.61 18.83
CA MET A 252 20.09 -26.43 19.52
C MET A 252 20.20 -26.52 21.04
N THR A 253 20.89 -27.55 21.58
CA THR A 253 21.15 -27.64 23.00
C THR A 253 22.65 -27.77 23.28
N GLU A 254 23.08 -27.17 24.39
CA GLU A 254 24.41 -27.27 24.93
C GLU A 254 24.32 -27.93 26.31
N GLN A 255 25.09 -28.99 26.55
CA GLN A 255 25.14 -29.67 27.85
C GLN A 255 26.20 -29.02 28.73
N GLN A 256 25.82 -28.58 29.92
CA GLN A 256 26.70 -28.08 30.94
C GLN A 256 26.47 -28.90 32.25
N GLY A 257 27.30 -29.85 32.49
CA GLY A 257 27.12 -30.80 33.57
C GLY A 257 25.90 -31.71 33.37
N THR A 258 24.93 -31.64 34.27
CA THR A 258 23.65 -32.37 34.18
C THR A 258 22.52 -31.58 33.53
N LEU A 259 22.76 -30.32 33.16
CA LEU A 259 21.76 -29.42 32.60
C LEU A 259 21.96 -29.25 31.09
N TYR A 260 20.85 -29.09 30.39
CA TYR A 260 20.82 -28.73 28.98
C TYR A 260 20.32 -27.31 28.83
N TYR A 261 21.07 -26.49 28.12
CA TYR A 261 20.70 -25.12 27.75
C TYR A 261 20.26 -25.08 26.31
N ILE A 262 19.17 -24.37 26.00
CA ILE A 262 18.70 -24.18 24.64
C ILE A 262 19.39 -22.93 24.08
N ASP A 263 20.25 -23.09 23.08
CA ASP A 263 20.81 -21.99 22.29
C ASP A 263 20.14 -21.93 20.96
N GLY A 264 19.38 -20.89 20.75
CA GLY A 264 18.63 -20.68 19.51
C GLY A 264 18.06 -19.28 19.39
N SER A 265 17.95 -18.82 18.16
CA SER A 265 17.28 -17.57 17.86
C SER A 265 15.83 -17.80 17.46
N ARG A 266 14.95 -16.85 17.85
CA ARG A 266 13.54 -16.92 17.53
C ARG A 266 13.33 -16.76 16.02
N LEU A 267 12.76 -17.75 15.34
CA LEU A 267 12.53 -17.75 13.89
C LEU A 267 11.74 -16.54 13.40
N LYS A 268 10.79 -16.05 14.20
CA LYS A 268 9.94 -14.92 13.81
C LYS A 268 10.65 -13.57 13.87
N THR A 269 11.55 -13.35 14.80
CA THR A 269 12.16 -12.04 15.06
C THR A 269 13.68 -12.03 14.91
N GLY A 270 14.32 -13.19 14.84
CA GLY A 270 15.78 -13.31 14.86
C GLY A 270 16.42 -12.96 16.21
N SER A 271 15.60 -12.67 17.24
CA SER A 271 16.10 -12.39 18.59
C SER A 271 16.52 -13.68 19.28
N LYS A 272 17.70 -13.65 19.96
CA LYS A 272 18.15 -14.66 20.90
C LYS A 272 17.41 -14.54 22.22
#